data_07c43f1284f26ea150e4e5775d9d58f9
#
_entry.id   07c43f1284f26ea150e4e5775d9d58f9
#
_cell.length_a   1.000
_cell.length_b   1.000
_cell.length_c   1.000
_cell.angle_alpha   90.00
_cell.angle_beta   90.00
_cell.angle_gamma   90.00
#
_symmetry.space_group_name_H-M   'P 1'
#
loop_
_entity.id
_entity.type
_entity.pdbx_description
1 polymer ?
#
loop_
_entity_poly.entity_id
_entity_poly.type
_entity_poly.pdbx_seq_one_letter_code
_entity_poly.pdbx_strand_id
1 'polypeptide(L)'
;TFGGMPTYQTAPSYTSTNSLSKVMDAYHLWLPENVWYVFAYLLGFYILLRAFDFRKSLAALGSILWAFSSYFFIIIAAGHIWKVMALAYLPPMIAGVVMAYRGKWLWGLILTAVFTAFEVKANHIQMTYYYLFIILLMVIAFLVEAIRRRELARFAKATAVCAAGAAIGVCINL
;
A
#
# COMPACT_ATOMS: atom_id res chain seq x y z
N THR A 1 12.16 -31.71 -3.48
CA THR A 1 12.03 -30.36 -4.04
C THR A 1 11.45 -30.46 -5.43
N PHE A 2 10.36 -29.79 -5.69
CA PHE A 2 9.64 -29.81 -6.96
C PHE A 2 10.55 -29.29 -8.09
N GLY A 3 10.84 -30.13 -9.09
CA GLY A 3 11.61 -29.73 -10.27
C GLY A 3 13.05 -29.31 -9.99
N GLY A 4 13.66 -29.72 -8.86
CA GLY A 4 15.03 -29.35 -8.50
C GLY A 4 15.21 -27.93 -7.93
N MET A 5 14.15 -27.17 -7.74
CA MET A 5 14.24 -25.86 -7.10
C MET A 5 14.61 -25.97 -5.61
N PRO A 6 15.57 -25.17 -5.14
CA PRO A 6 15.86 -25.06 -3.71
C PRO A 6 14.65 -24.57 -2.93
N THR A 7 14.47 -25.05 -1.70
CA THR A 7 13.30 -24.69 -0.86
C THR A 7 13.18 -23.21 -0.59
N TYR A 8 14.27 -22.45 -0.52
CA TYR A 8 14.26 -21.01 -0.33
C TYR A 8 13.69 -20.23 -1.55
N GLN A 9 13.66 -20.85 -2.74
CA GLN A 9 13.02 -20.25 -3.93
C GLN A 9 11.54 -20.59 -4.02
N THR A 10 11.11 -21.70 -3.43
CA THR A 10 9.70 -22.12 -3.45
C THR A 10 8.89 -21.52 -2.31
N ALA A 11 9.54 -21.18 -1.21
CA ALA A 11 8.94 -20.54 -0.05
C ALA A 11 9.92 -19.51 0.55
N PRO A 12 10.17 -18.39 -0.12
CA PRO A 12 11.06 -17.38 0.41
C PRO A 12 10.51 -16.82 1.71
N SER A 13 11.18 -17.14 2.81
CA SER A 13 10.90 -16.56 4.12
C SER A 13 11.89 -15.42 4.36
N TYR A 14 11.40 -14.20 4.40
CA TYR A 14 12.22 -13.07 4.85
C TYR A 14 12.12 -12.99 6.37
N THR A 15 13.26 -12.95 7.03
CA THR A 15 13.35 -12.66 8.47
C THR A 15 13.01 -11.19 8.66
N SER A 16 11.71 -10.88 8.73
CA SER A 16 11.29 -9.55 9.13
C SER A 16 11.55 -9.35 10.61
N THR A 17 11.95 -8.16 11.00
CA THR A 17 12.08 -7.80 12.40
C THR A 17 10.75 -8.08 13.13
N ASN A 18 10.80 -8.64 14.31
CA ASN A 18 9.62 -8.90 15.16
C ASN A 18 8.76 -7.62 15.35
N SER A 19 9.38 -6.43 15.25
CA SER A 19 8.71 -5.14 15.33
C SER A 19 7.74 -4.87 14.18
N LEU A 20 8.14 -5.17 12.92
CA LEU A 20 7.26 -4.97 11.75
C LEU A 20 6.04 -5.90 11.82
N SER A 21 6.23 -7.16 12.24
CA SER A 21 5.12 -8.10 12.43
C SER A 21 4.11 -7.58 13.44
N LYS A 22 4.57 -7.06 14.58
CA LYS A 22 3.68 -6.47 15.60
C LYS A 22 2.87 -5.28 15.05
N VAL A 23 3.50 -4.43 14.22
CA VAL A 23 2.79 -3.30 13.59
C VAL A 23 1.76 -3.80 12.57
N MET A 24 2.08 -4.85 11.82
CA MET A 24 1.10 -5.50 10.92
C MET A 24 -0.07 -6.09 11.70
N ASP A 25 0.20 -6.85 12.78
CA ASP A 25 -0.84 -7.44 13.62
C ASP A 25 -1.75 -6.38 14.24
N ALA A 26 -1.16 -5.25 14.67
CA ALA A 26 -1.94 -4.11 15.16
C ALA A 26 -2.83 -3.49 14.05
N TYR A 27 -2.32 -3.36 12.82
CA TYR A 27 -3.12 -2.90 11.68
C TYR A 27 -4.25 -3.87 11.34
N HIS A 28 -4.00 -5.17 11.49
CA HIS A 28 -4.99 -6.22 11.25
C HIS A 28 -5.92 -6.46 12.46
N LEU A 29 -5.74 -5.72 13.56
CA LEU A 29 -6.50 -5.86 14.81
C LEU A 29 -6.49 -7.28 15.39
N TRP A 30 -5.44 -8.06 15.14
CA TRP A 30 -5.34 -9.48 15.54
C TRP A 30 -6.54 -10.34 15.11
N LEU A 31 -7.24 -9.93 14.06
CA LEU A 31 -8.39 -10.66 13.52
C LEU A 31 -7.93 -11.97 12.85
N PRO A 32 -8.81 -13.00 12.80
CA PRO A 32 -8.55 -14.20 12.02
C PRO A 32 -8.23 -13.91 10.55
N GLU A 33 -7.41 -14.74 9.92
CA GLU A 33 -6.79 -14.47 8.61
C GLU A 33 -7.78 -13.98 7.54
N ASN A 34 -8.84 -14.72 7.27
CA ASN A 34 -9.82 -14.33 6.24
C ASN A 34 -10.60 -13.06 6.60
N VAL A 35 -10.75 -12.76 7.88
CA VAL A 35 -11.48 -11.59 8.36
C VAL A 35 -10.63 -10.32 8.21
N TRP A 36 -9.33 -10.39 8.58
CA TRP A 36 -8.47 -9.21 8.45
C TRP A 36 -8.18 -8.85 6.99
N TYR A 37 -8.21 -9.78 6.04
CA TYR A 37 -8.09 -9.45 4.63
C TYR A 37 -9.20 -8.49 4.18
N VAL A 38 -10.45 -8.83 4.46
CA VAL A 38 -11.60 -8.00 4.12
C VAL A 38 -11.56 -6.67 4.88
N PHE A 39 -11.19 -6.72 6.17
CA PHE A 39 -11.02 -5.52 6.99
C PHE A 39 -9.95 -4.59 6.41
N ALA A 40 -8.79 -5.11 6.01
CA ALA A 40 -7.71 -4.33 5.42
C ALA A 40 -8.12 -3.69 4.07
N TYR A 41 -8.90 -4.39 3.25
CA TYR A 41 -9.49 -3.82 2.03
C TYR A 41 -10.45 -2.66 2.34
N LEU A 42 -11.34 -2.85 3.33
CA LEU A 42 -12.26 -1.79 3.79
C LEU A 42 -11.50 -0.56 4.30
N LEU A 43 -10.62 -0.78 5.25
CA LEU A 43 -9.88 0.30 5.92
C LEU A 43 -8.94 1.01 4.94
N GLY A 44 -8.17 0.25 4.17
CA GLY A 44 -7.21 0.80 3.21
C GLY A 44 -7.88 1.67 2.15
N PHE A 45 -8.98 1.20 1.58
CA PHE A 45 -9.70 1.97 0.57
C PHE A 45 -10.44 3.17 1.16
N TYR A 46 -10.95 3.05 2.38
CA TYR A 46 -11.51 4.18 3.11
C TYR A 46 -10.47 5.29 3.33
N ILE A 47 -9.26 4.93 3.79
CA ILE A 47 -8.15 5.87 3.96
C ILE A 47 -7.81 6.55 2.63
N LEU A 48 -7.77 5.80 1.52
CA LEU A 48 -7.50 6.34 0.18
C LEU A 48 -8.57 7.36 -0.23
N LEU A 49 -9.85 7.04 -0.12
CA LEU A 49 -10.92 7.95 -0.49
C LEU A 49 -10.93 9.19 0.41
N ARG A 50 -10.59 9.05 1.70
CA ARG A 50 -10.42 10.18 2.62
C ARG A 50 -9.19 11.05 2.25
N ALA A 51 -8.13 10.46 1.72
CA ALA A 51 -6.99 11.22 1.20
C ALA A 51 -7.36 12.07 -0.02
N PHE A 52 -8.33 11.62 -0.82
CA PHE A 52 -8.93 12.38 -1.91
C PHE A 52 -10.05 13.37 -1.48
N ASP A 53 -10.26 13.54 -0.16
CA ASP A 53 -11.28 14.42 0.45
C ASP A 53 -12.74 14.04 0.13
N PHE A 54 -13.01 12.79 -0.26
CA PHE A 54 -14.40 12.32 -0.34
C PHE A 54 -15.10 12.44 1.01
N ARG A 55 -16.41 12.71 1.01
CA ARG A 55 -17.25 12.72 2.23
C ARG A 55 -17.19 11.37 2.92
N LYS A 56 -17.28 11.35 4.26
CA LYS A 56 -17.17 10.12 5.07
C LYS A 56 -18.13 9.02 4.62
N SER A 57 -19.38 9.36 4.34
CA SER A 57 -20.40 8.39 3.86
C SER A 57 -20.05 7.82 2.49
N LEU A 58 -19.56 8.65 1.57
CA LEU A 58 -19.17 8.21 0.23
C LEU A 58 -17.90 7.36 0.27
N ALA A 59 -16.95 7.73 1.14
CA ALA A 59 -15.75 6.94 1.37
C ALA A 59 -16.10 5.56 1.98
N ALA A 60 -17.04 5.51 2.92
CA ALA A 60 -17.51 4.25 3.49
C ALA A 60 -18.21 3.37 2.44
N LEU A 61 -19.10 3.95 1.63
CA LEU A 61 -19.76 3.22 0.54
C LEU A 61 -18.74 2.68 -0.47
N GLY A 62 -17.79 3.52 -0.92
CA GLY A 62 -16.77 3.12 -1.86
C GLY A 62 -15.88 2.00 -1.31
N SER A 63 -15.52 2.05 -0.02
CA SER A 63 -14.73 1.00 0.61
C SER A 63 -15.48 -0.33 0.74
N ILE A 64 -16.78 -0.29 0.99
CA ILE A 64 -17.63 -1.50 0.97
C ILE A 64 -17.66 -2.10 -0.43
N LEU A 65 -17.94 -1.30 -1.46
CA LEU A 65 -17.97 -1.77 -2.85
C LEU A 65 -16.61 -2.35 -3.29
N TRP A 66 -15.51 -1.75 -2.86
CA TRP A 66 -14.17 -2.27 -3.11
C TRP A 66 -13.95 -3.60 -2.41
N ALA A 67 -14.09 -3.66 -1.08
CA ALA A 67 -13.76 -4.82 -0.27
C ALA A 67 -14.63 -6.05 -0.58
N PHE A 68 -15.88 -5.84 -0.97
CA PHE A 68 -16.81 -6.90 -1.33
C PHE A 68 -16.87 -7.17 -2.84
N SER A 69 -15.89 -6.70 -3.62
CA SER A 69 -15.74 -7.12 -5.02
C SER A 69 -15.49 -8.63 -5.11
N SER A 70 -16.18 -9.29 -6.02
CA SER A 70 -16.06 -10.74 -6.24
C SER A 70 -14.63 -11.20 -6.51
N TYR A 71 -13.83 -10.35 -7.13
CA TYR A 71 -12.43 -10.63 -7.41
C TYR A 71 -11.62 -10.97 -6.14
N PHE A 72 -11.81 -10.21 -5.05
CA PHE A 72 -11.07 -10.46 -3.80
C PHE A 72 -11.45 -11.79 -3.17
N PHE A 73 -12.73 -12.17 -3.18
CA PHE A 73 -13.16 -13.46 -2.68
C PHE A 73 -12.61 -14.62 -3.52
N ILE A 74 -12.55 -14.44 -4.86
CA ILE A 74 -11.98 -15.45 -5.76
C ILE A 74 -10.49 -15.67 -5.45
N ILE A 75 -9.68 -14.62 -5.28
CA ILE A 75 -8.25 -14.77 -5.03
C ILE A 75 -7.97 -15.30 -3.61
N ILE A 76 -8.81 -14.97 -2.62
CA ILE A 76 -8.73 -15.53 -1.27
C ILE A 76 -9.05 -17.03 -1.31
N ALA A 77 -10.16 -17.42 -1.95
CA ALA A 77 -10.56 -18.81 -2.09
C ALA A 77 -9.53 -19.63 -2.89
N ALA A 78 -8.88 -19.03 -3.88
CA ALA A 78 -7.79 -19.65 -4.66
C ALA A 78 -6.46 -19.76 -3.90
N GLY A 79 -6.36 -19.22 -2.68
CA GLY A 79 -5.15 -19.30 -1.85
C GLY A 79 -3.99 -18.40 -2.32
N HIS A 80 -4.27 -17.37 -3.11
CA HIS A 80 -3.26 -16.40 -3.56
C HIS A 80 -2.92 -15.36 -2.48
N ILE A 81 -2.50 -15.84 -1.30
CA ILE A 81 -2.34 -15.05 -0.08
C ILE A 81 -1.41 -13.82 -0.26
N TRP A 82 -0.25 -13.99 -0.89
CA TRP A 82 0.70 -12.90 -1.13
C TRP A 82 0.09 -11.79 -2.00
N LYS A 83 -0.71 -12.17 -3.00
CA LYS A 83 -1.44 -11.22 -3.85
C LYS A 83 -2.57 -10.52 -3.08
N VAL A 84 -3.27 -11.25 -2.21
CA VAL A 84 -4.30 -10.70 -1.33
C VAL A 84 -3.71 -9.62 -0.42
N MET A 85 -2.57 -9.90 0.21
CA MET A 85 -1.86 -8.96 1.07
C MET A 85 -1.40 -7.71 0.30
N ALA A 86 -0.73 -7.89 -0.83
CA ALA A 86 -0.27 -6.80 -1.66
C ALA A 86 -1.42 -5.84 -2.07
N LEU A 87 -2.56 -6.40 -2.50
CA LEU A 87 -3.74 -5.61 -2.84
C LEU A 87 -4.38 -4.89 -1.64
N ALA A 88 -4.20 -5.41 -0.41
CA ALA A 88 -4.70 -4.76 0.79
C ALA A 88 -3.87 -3.52 1.18
N TYR A 89 -2.56 -3.55 0.91
CA TYR A 89 -1.65 -2.48 1.32
C TYR A 89 -1.49 -1.36 0.29
N LEU A 90 -1.85 -1.62 -0.97
CA LEU A 90 -1.79 -0.62 -2.04
C LEU A 90 -2.63 0.64 -1.76
N PRO A 91 -3.93 0.56 -1.44
CA PRO A 91 -4.74 1.76 -1.29
C PRO A 91 -4.20 2.73 -0.22
N PRO A 92 -3.83 2.29 0.99
CA PRO A 92 -3.27 3.20 1.99
C PRO A 92 -1.87 3.70 1.64
N MET A 93 -1.07 2.96 0.87
CA MET A 93 0.21 3.45 0.33
C MET A 93 -0.03 4.60 -0.65
N ILE A 94 -0.97 4.45 -1.60
CA ILE A 94 -1.36 5.54 -2.52
C ILE A 94 -1.92 6.73 -1.74
N ALA A 95 -2.68 6.50 -0.67
CA ALA A 95 -3.17 7.57 0.20
C ALA A 95 -2.01 8.39 0.78
N GLY A 96 -0.93 7.75 1.19
CA GLY A 96 0.29 8.41 1.63
C GLY A 96 0.87 9.34 0.56
N VAL A 97 0.98 8.86 -0.67
CA VAL A 97 1.43 9.67 -1.82
C VAL A 97 0.52 10.87 -2.02
N VAL A 98 -0.80 10.68 -2.08
CA VAL A 98 -1.78 11.76 -2.25
C VAL A 98 -1.65 12.79 -1.12
N MET A 99 -1.54 12.34 0.13
CA MET A 99 -1.40 13.24 1.28
C MET A 99 -0.12 14.06 1.22
N ALA A 100 1.01 13.49 0.79
CA ALA A 100 2.26 14.21 0.61
C ALA A 100 2.10 15.35 -0.42
N TYR A 101 1.54 15.07 -1.59
CA TYR A 101 1.32 16.10 -2.63
C TYR A 101 0.27 17.15 -2.22
N ARG A 102 -0.64 16.81 -1.32
CA ARG A 102 -1.58 17.77 -0.71
C ARG A 102 -1.01 18.56 0.47
N GLY A 103 0.29 18.39 0.77
CA GLY A 103 0.99 19.14 1.82
C GLY A 103 0.85 18.57 3.23
N LYS A 104 0.22 17.41 3.39
CA LYS A 104 0.15 16.67 4.65
C LYS A 104 1.39 15.77 4.80
N TRP A 105 2.57 16.38 4.80
CA TRP A 105 3.85 15.67 4.63
C TRP A 105 4.12 14.59 5.68
N LEU A 106 3.78 14.83 6.96
CA LEU A 106 3.98 13.84 8.01
C LEU A 106 3.15 12.58 7.78
N TRP A 107 1.86 12.73 7.49
CA TRP A 107 0.99 11.59 7.18
C TRP A 107 1.39 10.92 5.87
N GLY A 108 1.79 11.70 4.88
CA GLY A 108 2.35 11.19 3.64
C GLY A 108 3.56 10.30 3.87
N LEU A 109 4.53 10.78 4.66
CA LEU A 109 5.73 10.02 5.03
C LEU A 109 5.37 8.72 5.76
N ILE A 110 4.56 8.82 6.83
CA ILE A 110 4.20 7.67 7.68
C ILE A 110 3.49 6.60 6.86
N LEU A 111 2.42 6.96 6.12
CA LEU A 111 1.66 5.98 5.34
C LEU A 111 2.50 5.37 4.23
N THR A 112 3.29 6.17 3.51
CA THR A 112 4.17 5.64 2.47
C THR A 112 5.21 4.68 3.08
N ALA A 113 5.85 5.02 4.20
CA ALA A 113 6.85 4.17 4.83
C ALA A 113 6.25 2.84 5.34
N VAL A 114 5.16 2.92 6.11
CA VAL A 114 4.53 1.73 6.72
C VAL A 114 4.00 0.78 5.65
N PHE A 115 3.25 1.30 4.68
CA PHE A 115 2.61 0.43 3.68
C PHE A 115 3.58 -0.02 2.58
N THR A 116 4.68 0.72 2.32
CA THR A 116 5.78 0.17 1.53
C THR A 116 6.47 -0.97 2.27
N ALA A 117 6.68 -0.86 3.59
CA ALA A 117 7.26 -1.96 4.36
C ALA A 117 6.37 -3.21 4.34
N PHE A 118 5.05 -3.05 4.46
CA PHE A 118 4.09 -4.15 4.38
C PHE A 118 4.06 -4.77 2.98
N GLU A 119 4.13 -3.94 1.93
CA GLU A 119 4.14 -4.38 0.53
C GLU A 119 5.40 -5.21 0.21
N VAL A 120 6.57 -4.73 0.66
CA VAL A 120 7.83 -5.47 0.50
C VAL A 120 7.76 -6.80 1.24
N LYS A 121 7.21 -6.82 2.46
CA LYS A 121 7.01 -8.05 3.24
C LYS A 121 6.01 -9.01 2.59
N ALA A 122 4.97 -8.51 1.91
CA ALA A 122 4.04 -9.34 1.14
C ALA A 122 4.72 -10.06 -0.03
N ASN A 123 5.90 -9.62 -0.43
CA ASN A 123 6.78 -10.27 -1.41
C ASN A 123 6.10 -10.67 -2.74
N HIS A 124 5.19 -9.83 -3.23
CA HIS A 124 4.53 -10.07 -4.51
C HIS A 124 5.05 -9.10 -5.58
N ILE A 125 6.28 -9.34 -6.08
CA ILE A 125 7.04 -8.44 -6.98
C ILE A 125 6.20 -8.00 -8.18
N GLN A 126 5.41 -8.88 -8.78
CA GLN A 126 4.57 -8.55 -9.92
C GLN A 126 3.53 -7.46 -9.59
N MET A 127 2.88 -7.54 -8.43
CA MET A 127 1.90 -6.54 -8.02
C MET A 127 2.60 -5.22 -7.70
N THR A 128 3.70 -5.26 -6.96
CA THR A 128 4.52 -4.07 -6.66
C THR A 128 4.95 -3.37 -7.95
N TYR A 129 5.35 -4.12 -8.99
CA TYR A 129 5.69 -3.56 -10.29
C TYR A 129 4.50 -2.82 -10.95
N TYR A 130 3.29 -3.41 -10.93
CA TYR A 130 2.11 -2.74 -11.47
C TYR A 130 1.76 -1.47 -10.68
N TYR A 131 2.00 -1.47 -9.38
CA TYR A 131 1.75 -0.30 -8.54
C TYR A 131 2.68 0.87 -8.85
N LEU A 132 3.93 0.58 -9.22
CA LEU A 132 4.87 1.62 -9.66
C LEU A 132 4.35 2.39 -10.88
N PHE A 133 3.65 1.74 -11.81
CA PHE A 133 3.02 2.46 -12.94
C PHE A 133 1.90 3.40 -12.48
N ILE A 134 1.06 2.96 -11.55
CA ILE A 134 -0.01 3.80 -11.00
C ILE A 134 0.62 5.02 -10.32
N ILE A 135 1.62 4.82 -9.46
CA ILE A 135 2.31 5.90 -8.78
C ILE A 135 2.99 6.84 -9.78
N LEU A 136 3.66 6.30 -10.79
CA LEU A 136 4.31 7.09 -11.84
C LEU A 136 3.31 8.00 -12.56
N LEU A 137 2.16 7.46 -12.98
CA LEU A 137 1.11 8.25 -13.65
C LEU A 137 0.57 9.34 -12.72
N MET A 138 0.40 9.04 -11.43
CA MET A 138 -0.02 10.03 -10.44
C MET A 138 1.03 11.12 -10.24
N VAL A 139 2.32 10.76 -10.17
CA VAL A 139 3.43 11.72 -10.05
C VAL A 139 3.48 12.63 -11.27
N ILE A 140 3.28 12.10 -12.48
CA ILE A 140 3.19 12.89 -13.71
C ILE A 140 2.00 13.86 -13.65
N ALA A 141 0.83 13.42 -13.19
CA ALA A 141 -0.34 14.27 -13.04
C ALA A 141 -0.08 15.42 -12.05
N PHE A 142 0.53 15.13 -10.89
CA PHE A 142 0.92 16.14 -9.91
C PHE A 142 2.00 17.09 -10.44
N LEU A 143 2.95 16.58 -11.25
CA LEU A 143 3.95 17.44 -11.91
C LEU A 143 3.30 18.42 -12.86
N VAL A 144 2.40 17.96 -13.72
CA VAL A 144 1.66 18.82 -14.66
C VAL A 144 0.88 19.90 -13.89
N GLU A 145 0.23 19.53 -12.79
CA GLU A 145 -0.48 20.48 -11.94
C GLU A 145 0.48 21.48 -11.31
N ALA A 146 1.62 21.04 -10.79
CA ALA A 146 2.65 21.90 -10.19
C ALA A 146 3.26 22.89 -11.19
N ILE A 147 3.47 22.47 -12.45
CA ILE A 147 3.94 23.37 -13.53
C ILE A 147 2.88 24.43 -13.80
N ARG A 148 1.60 24.04 -13.95
CA ARG A 148 0.49 24.97 -14.22
C ARG A 148 0.31 25.99 -13.09
N ARG A 149 0.49 25.57 -11.83
CA ARG A 149 0.36 26.41 -10.63
C ARG A 149 1.64 27.14 -10.24
N ARG A 150 2.76 26.87 -10.92
CA ARG A 150 4.11 27.37 -10.56
C ARG A 150 4.56 26.99 -9.15
N GLU A 151 4.18 25.79 -8.69
CA GLU A 151 4.47 25.26 -7.34
C GLU A 151 5.52 24.13 -7.36
N LEU A 152 6.55 24.22 -8.21
CA LEU A 152 7.56 23.17 -8.38
C LEU A 152 8.33 22.85 -7.08
N ALA A 153 8.59 23.83 -6.23
CA ALA A 153 9.24 23.60 -4.94
C ALA A 153 8.41 22.71 -4.01
N ARG A 154 7.08 22.91 -3.99
CA ARG A 154 6.14 22.09 -3.24
C ARG A 154 6.07 20.67 -3.79
N PHE A 155 6.06 20.53 -5.11
CA PHE A 155 6.12 19.24 -5.80
C PHE A 155 7.42 18.48 -5.43
N ALA A 156 8.58 19.13 -5.55
CA ALA A 156 9.88 18.52 -5.21
C ALA A 156 9.92 18.05 -3.76
N LYS A 157 9.42 18.86 -2.81
CA LYS A 157 9.32 18.48 -1.40
C LYS A 157 8.42 17.27 -1.20
N ALA A 158 7.24 17.22 -1.83
CA ALA A 158 6.33 16.09 -1.73
C ALA A 158 6.95 14.80 -2.30
N THR A 159 7.62 14.90 -3.46
CA THR A 159 8.34 13.79 -4.07
C THR A 159 9.45 13.27 -3.16
N ALA A 160 10.23 14.17 -2.54
CA ALA A 160 11.29 13.80 -1.60
C ALA A 160 10.70 13.07 -0.36
N VAL A 161 9.56 13.53 0.16
CA VAL A 161 8.85 12.88 1.27
C VAL A 161 8.40 11.45 0.89
N CYS A 162 7.82 11.28 -0.30
CA CYS A 162 7.41 9.96 -0.79
C CYS A 162 8.62 9.03 -0.99
N ALA A 163 9.70 9.54 -1.58
CA ALA A 163 10.93 8.78 -1.79
C ALA A 163 11.58 8.37 -0.46
N ALA A 164 11.62 9.28 0.52
CA ALA A 164 12.12 8.99 1.86
C ALA A 164 11.25 7.92 2.55
N GLY A 165 9.92 8.04 2.48
CA GLY A 165 9.00 7.04 3.01
C GLY A 165 9.20 5.67 2.37
N ALA A 166 9.29 5.61 1.05
CA ALA A 166 9.54 4.36 0.34
C ALA A 166 10.90 3.75 0.71
N ALA A 167 11.96 4.57 0.78
CA ALA A 167 13.28 4.11 1.21
C ALA A 167 13.27 3.53 2.63
N ILE A 168 12.63 4.22 3.59
CA ILE A 168 12.44 3.71 4.96
C ILE A 168 11.70 2.37 4.94
N GLY A 169 10.59 2.27 4.18
CA GLY A 169 9.80 1.05 4.08
C GLY A 169 10.60 -0.14 3.52
N VAL A 170 11.45 0.10 2.53
CA VAL A 170 12.37 -0.92 2.00
C VAL A 170 13.43 -1.31 3.04
N CYS A 171 14.09 -0.31 3.65
CA CYS A 171 15.18 -0.55 4.61
C CYS A 171 14.73 -1.32 5.86
N ILE A 172 13.47 -1.21 6.28
CA ILE A 172 12.93 -1.98 7.41
C ILE A 172 12.92 -3.50 7.11
N ASN A 173 12.92 -3.90 5.85
CA ASN A 173 12.89 -5.30 5.41
C ASN A 173 14.27 -5.87 5.04
N LEU A 174 15.32 -5.05 5.09
CA LEU A 174 16.71 -5.47 4.85
C LEU A 174 17.36 -5.97 6.13
#